data_7019c1a68b612f6bd5dda7d5101934d3
#
_entry.id   7019c1a68b612f6bd5dda7d5101934d3
#
_cell.length_a   1.000
_cell.length_b   1.000
_cell.length_c   1.000
_cell.angle_alpha   90.00
_cell.angle_beta   90.00
_cell.angle_gamma   90.00
#
_symmetry.space_group_name_H-M   'P 1'
#
loop_
_entity.id
_entity.type
_entity.pdbx_description
1 polymer ?
#
loop_
_entity_poly.entity_id
_entity_poly.type
_entity_poly.pdbx_seq_one_letter_code
_entity_poly.pdbx_strand_id
1 'polypeptide(L)'
;MGSRRSRCVLTLAATLAMMAALATPALAAAGDLDPTFGTGGKVTTTFGPASGDFGLDMAIQTDGMIVVAGFSFTIATPGDFALARYTPTGALDGSFGSGGKVTTPIGAGDDQAQAVAVQSDGKIIAAGYGSDARVFSPDCTYDFALARYTSTGALDGSFGSGGKVRTPVGTCIDAITDVTVQPDGKILAVGTAFNPATGSLDFAMARYASTGALDGTFGSGGTVITAMSNARDHPTGIALQPDGKIVVAGWAGRSRHRDWALARYTPTGALDGSFGSGGKVITDLGSGEDLASALVLQPDGRIVVAGSVEMAATSDDFALIRYTSTGALDVSFGSGGMVTTDFGLTFGDEATAAALQSDGKIIAAGSVQIDVNGRTAFALARYTSTGALDGSFGFGGRQATPFTSADGHDSQAEGVTLQSDGKIVAAGWVGEADFALARYENEL
;
A
#
# COMPACT_ATOMS: atom_id res chain seq x y z
N MET A 1 95.40 28.68 -25.26
CA MET A 1 94.43 28.80 -26.35
C MET A 1 93.39 27.70 -26.17
N GLY A 2 92.22 28.00 -25.65
CA GLY A 2 91.18 27.04 -25.38
C GLY A 2 89.86 27.74 -25.16
N SER A 3 89.04 27.75 -26.13
CA SER A 3 87.72 28.37 -26.12
C SER A 3 86.71 27.58 -25.30
N ARG A 4 86.14 28.15 -24.27
CA ARG A 4 85.01 27.64 -23.54
C ARG A 4 83.72 27.94 -24.31
N ARG A 5 83.00 26.91 -24.76
CA ARG A 5 81.64 27.08 -25.28
C ARG A 5 80.64 26.96 -24.12
N SER A 6 79.94 28.03 -23.78
CA SER A 6 78.78 28.04 -22.89
C SER A 6 77.59 27.34 -23.60
N ARG A 7 77.05 26.33 -22.97
CA ARG A 7 75.76 25.73 -23.35
C ARG A 7 74.65 26.41 -22.54
N CYS A 8 73.79 27.12 -23.21
CA CYS A 8 72.55 27.63 -22.67
C CYS A 8 71.55 26.46 -22.56
N VAL A 9 71.14 26.11 -21.36
CA VAL A 9 70.09 25.13 -21.12
C VAL A 9 68.77 25.89 -21.02
N LEU A 10 67.92 25.75 -22.03
CA LEU A 10 66.56 26.28 -22.02
C LEU A 10 65.68 25.29 -21.25
N THR A 11 65.24 25.63 -20.04
CA THR A 11 64.25 24.88 -19.27
C THR A 11 62.86 25.28 -19.72
N LEU A 12 62.18 24.40 -20.46
CA LEU A 12 60.79 24.54 -20.86
C LEU A 12 59.91 24.06 -19.69
N ALA A 13 59.28 24.98 -18.96
CA ALA A 13 58.29 24.66 -17.94
C ALA A 13 56.96 24.41 -18.65
N ALA A 14 56.55 23.12 -18.78
CA ALA A 14 55.23 22.75 -19.21
C ALA A 14 54.24 22.88 -18.03
N THR A 15 53.41 23.90 -18.03
CA THR A 15 52.25 24.02 -17.15
C THR A 15 51.16 23.10 -17.64
N LEU A 16 51.00 21.96 -16.95
CA LEU A 16 49.85 21.06 -17.14
C LEU A 16 48.62 21.70 -16.48
N ALA A 17 47.76 22.32 -17.27
CA ALA A 17 46.47 22.79 -16.82
C ALA A 17 45.57 21.54 -16.64
N MET A 18 45.35 21.10 -15.40
CA MET A 18 44.42 20.06 -15.02
C MET A 18 43.00 20.65 -15.14
N MET A 19 42.31 20.45 -16.26
CA MET A 19 40.90 20.71 -16.38
C MET A 19 40.20 19.67 -15.49
N ALA A 20 39.80 20.06 -14.29
CA ALA A 20 38.80 19.35 -13.53
C ALA A 20 37.49 19.44 -14.33
N ALA A 21 37.16 18.38 -15.08
CA ALA A 21 35.82 18.21 -15.60
C ALA A 21 34.89 18.11 -14.38
N LEU A 22 34.12 19.16 -14.15
CA LEU A 22 32.96 19.09 -13.29
C LEU A 22 32.02 18.07 -13.96
N ALA A 23 32.04 16.83 -13.47
CA ALA A 23 31.02 15.86 -13.82
C ALA A 23 29.69 16.48 -13.38
N THR A 24 28.88 16.91 -14.33
CA THR A 24 27.46 17.20 -14.04
C THR A 24 26.89 15.94 -13.40
N PRO A 25 26.26 16.03 -12.23
CA PRO A 25 25.59 14.87 -11.67
C PRO A 25 24.66 14.34 -12.76
N ALA A 26 24.77 13.05 -13.07
CA ALA A 26 23.79 12.40 -13.94
C ALA A 26 22.42 12.63 -13.29
N LEU A 27 21.46 13.16 -14.05
CA LEU A 27 20.08 13.22 -13.58
C LEU A 27 19.65 11.78 -13.27
N ALA A 28 19.04 11.59 -12.10
CA ALA A 28 18.56 10.29 -11.69
C ALA A 28 17.48 9.82 -12.67
N ALA A 29 17.57 8.58 -13.13
CA ALA A 29 16.61 8.02 -14.09
C ALA A 29 15.30 7.66 -13.37
N ALA A 30 14.22 7.50 -14.14
CA ALA A 30 12.96 7.02 -13.61
C ALA A 30 13.14 5.65 -12.95
N GLY A 31 12.67 5.50 -11.72
CA GLY A 31 12.87 4.32 -10.89
C GLY A 31 14.09 4.38 -9.97
N ASP A 32 15.03 5.31 -10.17
CA ASP A 32 16.11 5.54 -9.23
C ASP A 32 15.57 6.14 -7.92
N LEU A 33 16.24 5.83 -6.81
CA LEU A 33 15.95 6.49 -5.54
C LEU A 33 16.24 8.00 -5.63
N ASP A 34 15.31 8.81 -5.15
CA ASP A 34 15.51 10.25 -5.05
C ASP A 34 16.42 10.60 -3.85
N PRO A 35 17.67 11.02 -4.07
CA PRO A 35 18.63 11.28 -3.00
C PRO A 35 18.24 12.43 -2.09
N THR A 36 17.27 13.27 -2.48
CA THR A 36 16.78 14.40 -1.69
C THR A 36 15.73 14.00 -0.65
N PHE A 37 15.29 12.73 -0.65
CA PHE A 37 14.33 12.19 0.31
C PHE A 37 15.05 11.45 1.43
N GLY A 38 14.82 11.86 2.67
CA GLY A 38 15.42 11.23 3.84
C GLY A 38 16.94 11.09 3.73
N THR A 39 17.45 9.88 3.80
CA THR A 39 18.86 9.54 3.61
C THR A 39 19.00 8.66 2.37
N GLY A 40 19.46 9.24 1.27
CA GLY A 40 19.69 8.51 0.02
C GLY A 40 18.41 7.88 -0.55
N GLY A 41 17.28 8.59 -0.44
CA GLY A 41 15.99 8.17 -0.97
C GLY A 41 15.16 7.31 -0.01
N LYS A 42 15.61 7.09 1.23
CA LYS A 42 14.98 6.20 2.21
C LYS A 42 14.80 6.85 3.57
N VAL A 43 13.79 6.37 4.29
CA VAL A 43 13.50 6.73 5.69
C VAL A 43 13.14 5.47 6.45
N THR A 44 13.63 5.34 7.69
CA THR A 44 13.15 4.35 8.67
C THR A 44 12.73 5.07 9.94
N THR A 45 11.72 4.56 10.63
CA THR A 45 11.16 5.20 11.82
C THR A 45 10.69 4.16 12.82
N THR A 46 11.31 4.18 14.01
CA THR A 46 10.87 3.40 15.16
C THR A 46 10.00 4.24 16.10
N PHE A 47 9.02 3.62 16.75
CA PHE A 47 8.19 4.27 17.77
C PHE A 47 8.80 4.20 19.16
N GLY A 48 9.73 3.29 19.40
CA GLY A 48 10.42 3.18 20.68
C GLY A 48 11.55 2.16 20.69
N PRO A 49 12.36 2.11 21.74
CA PRO A 49 13.36 1.06 21.89
C PRO A 49 12.68 -0.29 22.09
N ALA A 50 13.05 -1.29 21.28
CA ALA A 50 12.50 -2.64 21.28
C ALA A 50 10.97 -2.68 21.00
N SER A 51 10.43 -1.71 20.27
CA SER A 51 9.09 -1.81 19.66
C SER A 51 9.16 -2.57 18.33
N GLY A 52 8.10 -3.32 18.03
CA GLY A 52 7.81 -3.79 16.69
C GLY A 52 6.83 -2.82 16.04
N ASP A 53 7.22 -2.20 14.91
CA ASP A 53 6.48 -1.12 14.26
C ASP A 53 6.23 -1.46 12.79
N PHE A 54 4.99 -1.75 12.41
CA PHE A 54 4.63 -2.11 11.03
C PHE A 54 3.82 -1.00 10.38
N GLY A 55 4.36 -0.37 9.33
CA GLY A 55 3.61 0.51 8.43
C GLY A 55 2.85 -0.32 7.41
N LEU A 56 1.54 -0.16 7.33
CA LEU A 56 0.67 -1.01 6.50
C LEU A 56 -0.03 -0.24 5.38
N ASP A 57 -0.16 1.07 5.49
CA ASP A 57 -0.76 1.89 4.44
C ASP A 57 -0.28 3.34 4.55
N MET A 58 -0.45 4.10 3.46
CA MET A 58 -0.04 5.48 3.38
C MET A 58 -1.01 6.37 2.61
N ALA A 59 -1.07 7.64 3.01
CA ALA A 59 -1.78 8.66 2.28
C ALA A 59 -0.99 9.96 2.21
N ILE A 60 -1.18 10.75 1.16
CA ILE A 60 -0.59 12.09 1.02
C ILE A 60 -1.68 13.13 1.25
N GLN A 61 -1.40 14.09 2.15
CA GLN A 61 -2.26 15.24 2.40
C GLN A 61 -2.12 16.27 1.28
N THR A 62 -3.08 17.17 1.17
CA THR A 62 -3.09 18.22 0.11
C THR A 62 -1.91 19.18 0.17
N ASP A 63 -1.26 19.30 1.32
CA ASP A 63 -0.03 20.07 1.54
C ASP A 63 1.25 19.27 1.23
N GLY A 64 1.11 18.03 0.77
CA GLY A 64 2.21 17.13 0.42
C GLY A 64 2.78 16.35 1.60
N MET A 65 2.27 16.52 2.83
CA MET A 65 2.68 15.72 3.97
C MET A 65 2.28 14.24 3.75
N ILE A 66 3.16 13.32 4.14
CA ILE A 66 2.97 11.89 3.99
C ILE A 66 2.57 11.31 5.34
N VAL A 67 1.45 10.64 5.41
CA VAL A 67 0.99 9.91 6.60
C VAL A 67 1.11 8.42 6.33
N VAL A 68 1.78 7.71 7.22
CA VAL A 68 1.84 6.25 7.25
C VAL A 68 1.09 5.77 8.48
N ALA A 69 0.22 4.80 8.32
CA ALA A 69 -0.50 4.15 9.40
C ALA A 69 -0.16 2.67 9.48
N GLY A 70 -0.32 2.12 10.67
CA GLY A 70 -0.02 0.74 10.98
C GLY A 70 -0.18 0.47 12.47
N PHE A 71 0.71 -0.30 13.06
CA PHE A 71 0.66 -0.58 14.49
C PHE A 71 2.05 -0.63 15.12
N SER A 72 2.09 -0.42 16.42
CA SER A 72 3.30 -0.51 17.23
C SER A 72 3.01 -1.32 18.49
N PHE A 73 3.90 -2.25 18.83
CA PHE A 73 3.79 -3.08 20.01
C PHE A 73 5.15 -3.28 20.68
N THR A 74 5.14 -3.75 21.92
CA THR A 74 6.35 -4.22 22.62
C THR A 74 6.09 -5.60 23.22
N ILE A 75 7.14 -6.27 23.73
CA ILE A 75 6.95 -7.54 24.47
C ILE A 75 5.99 -7.35 25.66
N ALA A 76 5.95 -6.14 26.24
CA ALA A 76 5.16 -5.84 27.44
C ALA A 76 3.76 -5.28 27.12
N THR A 77 3.57 -4.65 25.96
CA THR A 77 2.31 -3.99 25.57
C THR A 77 1.69 -4.65 24.36
N PRO A 78 0.34 -4.73 24.27
CA PRO A 78 -0.33 -5.13 23.03
C PRO A 78 -0.04 -4.13 21.90
N GLY A 79 -0.41 -4.50 20.68
CA GLY A 79 -0.35 -3.61 19.52
C GLY A 79 -1.37 -2.47 19.64
N ASP A 80 -0.94 -1.26 19.34
CA ASP A 80 -1.80 -0.08 19.24
C ASP A 80 -1.74 0.50 17.83
N PHE A 81 -2.79 1.19 17.37
CA PHE A 81 -2.72 1.99 16.16
C PHE A 81 -1.54 2.94 16.22
N ALA A 82 -0.70 2.96 15.19
CA ALA A 82 0.47 3.82 15.08
C ALA A 82 0.39 4.65 13.80
N LEU A 83 0.64 5.95 13.91
CA LEU A 83 0.73 6.85 12.77
C LEU A 83 2.03 7.64 12.85
N ALA A 84 2.70 7.78 11.70
CA ALA A 84 3.83 8.70 11.55
C ALA A 84 3.54 9.67 10.40
N ARG A 85 3.87 10.95 10.58
CA ARG A 85 3.77 11.96 9.52
C ARG A 85 5.13 12.48 9.13
N TYR A 86 5.33 12.62 7.83
CA TYR A 86 6.57 13.08 7.24
C TYR A 86 6.32 14.29 6.35
N THR A 87 7.32 15.16 6.28
CA THR A 87 7.37 16.23 5.28
C THR A 87 7.44 15.62 3.87
N PRO A 88 7.17 16.41 2.81
CA PRO A 88 7.34 15.94 1.43
C PRO A 88 8.75 15.43 1.11
N THR A 89 9.75 15.78 1.89
CA THR A 89 11.15 15.34 1.74
C THR A 89 11.55 14.19 2.67
N GLY A 90 10.59 13.59 3.40
CA GLY A 90 10.81 12.41 4.23
C GLY A 90 11.31 12.67 5.65
N ALA A 91 11.45 13.91 6.10
CA ALA A 91 11.74 14.18 7.51
C ALA A 91 10.46 13.99 8.36
N LEU A 92 10.59 13.43 9.57
CA LEU A 92 9.47 13.42 10.53
C LEU A 92 8.98 14.84 10.80
N ASP A 93 7.67 15.04 10.74
CA ASP A 93 7.05 16.32 11.03
C ASP A 93 6.79 16.47 12.53
N GLY A 94 7.70 17.16 13.22
CA GLY A 94 7.62 17.36 14.67
C GLY A 94 6.36 18.10 15.18
N SER A 95 5.55 18.69 14.30
CA SER A 95 4.28 19.32 14.64
C SER A 95 3.11 18.31 14.77
N PHE A 96 3.32 17.05 14.36
CA PHE A 96 2.33 15.98 14.42
C PHE A 96 2.54 15.12 15.67
N GLY A 97 1.53 15.04 16.52
CA GLY A 97 1.56 14.23 17.73
C GLY A 97 2.77 14.52 18.62
N SER A 98 3.55 13.51 18.91
CA SER A 98 4.81 13.62 19.67
C SER A 98 6.00 13.35 18.76
N GLY A 99 6.66 14.41 18.29
CA GLY A 99 7.83 14.30 17.41
C GLY A 99 7.55 13.59 16.07
N GLY A 100 6.38 13.81 15.50
CA GLY A 100 5.97 13.24 14.22
C GLY A 100 5.21 11.91 14.33
N LYS A 101 4.91 11.44 15.54
CA LYS A 101 4.34 10.10 15.81
C LYS A 101 3.15 10.15 16.76
N VAL A 102 2.22 9.22 16.57
CA VAL A 102 1.04 9.01 17.45
C VAL A 102 0.83 7.51 17.63
N THR A 103 0.59 7.06 18.86
CA THR A 103 0.04 5.75 19.16
C THR A 103 -1.33 5.90 19.82
N THR A 104 -2.25 5.00 19.52
CA THR A 104 -3.64 5.12 19.97
C THR A 104 -4.22 3.74 20.30
N PRO A 105 -4.40 3.40 21.57
CA PRO A 105 -5.15 2.20 21.93
C PRO A 105 -6.62 2.39 21.54
N ILE A 106 -7.19 1.41 20.86
CA ILE A 106 -8.62 1.34 20.55
C ILE A 106 -9.35 0.53 21.62
N GLY A 107 -8.86 -0.67 21.90
CA GLY A 107 -9.31 -1.56 22.94
C GLY A 107 -8.28 -1.72 24.07
N ALA A 108 -8.40 -2.80 24.83
CA ALA A 108 -7.43 -3.20 25.85
C ALA A 108 -6.45 -4.27 25.33
N GLY A 109 -6.72 -4.83 24.15
CA GLY A 109 -5.92 -5.88 23.50
C GLY A 109 -5.12 -5.36 22.31
N ASP A 110 -4.89 -6.24 21.34
CA ASP A 110 -4.14 -5.89 20.12
C ASP A 110 -5.04 -5.14 19.12
N ASP A 111 -4.61 -3.95 18.77
CA ASP A 111 -5.26 -3.06 17.82
C ASP A 111 -4.31 -2.80 16.64
N GLN A 112 -4.78 -2.89 15.41
CA GLN A 112 -3.96 -2.61 14.23
C GLN A 112 -4.72 -1.72 13.24
N ALA A 113 -4.10 -0.61 12.81
CA ALA A 113 -4.58 0.15 11.66
C ALA A 113 -4.03 -0.50 10.39
N GLN A 114 -4.93 -0.92 9.52
CA GLN A 114 -4.62 -1.57 8.23
C GLN A 114 -4.64 -0.58 7.08
N ALA A 115 -5.40 0.52 7.22
CA ALA A 115 -5.60 1.50 6.16
C ALA A 115 -5.66 2.92 6.71
N VAL A 116 -5.35 3.88 5.84
CA VAL A 116 -5.42 5.31 6.15
C VAL A 116 -6.04 6.11 5.00
N ALA A 117 -6.95 7.02 5.33
CA ALA A 117 -7.50 7.97 4.38
C ALA A 117 -7.45 9.40 4.92
N VAL A 118 -7.25 10.37 4.02
CA VAL A 118 -7.27 11.79 4.34
C VAL A 118 -8.57 12.42 3.87
N GLN A 119 -9.26 13.13 4.77
CA GLN A 119 -10.46 13.88 4.44
C GLN A 119 -10.11 15.24 3.79
N SER A 120 -11.03 15.81 3.06
CA SER A 120 -10.83 17.11 2.38
C SER A 120 -10.54 18.28 3.31
N ASP A 121 -10.89 18.16 4.60
CA ASP A 121 -10.59 19.14 5.65
C ASP A 121 -9.22 18.88 6.32
N GLY A 122 -8.44 17.93 5.81
CA GLY A 122 -7.12 17.57 6.31
C GLY A 122 -7.12 16.62 7.51
N LYS A 123 -8.27 16.18 7.99
CA LYS A 123 -8.35 15.16 9.04
C LYS A 123 -7.95 13.79 8.48
N ILE A 124 -7.44 12.94 9.37
CA ILE A 124 -6.91 11.63 9.03
C ILE A 124 -7.79 10.56 9.66
N ILE A 125 -8.24 9.60 8.87
CA ILE A 125 -8.92 8.39 9.32
C ILE A 125 -7.91 7.25 9.27
N ALA A 126 -7.62 6.61 10.39
CA ALA A 126 -6.98 5.30 10.44
C ALA A 126 -8.05 4.24 10.72
N ALA A 127 -8.00 3.13 10.01
CA ALA A 127 -8.99 2.07 10.05
C ALA A 127 -8.34 0.69 10.11
N GLY A 128 -8.96 -0.24 10.80
CA GLY A 128 -8.45 -1.59 10.99
C GLY A 128 -9.32 -2.38 11.95
N TYR A 129 -8.72 -2.99 12.95
CA TYR A 129 -9.48 -3.67 14.00
C TYR A 129 -9.06 -3.25 15.41
N GLY A 130 -9.98 -3.38 16.34
CA GLY A 130 -9.73 -3.19 17.76
C GLY A 130 -10.18 -4.39 18.56
N SER A 131 -9.39 -4.78 19.56
CA SER A 131 -9.62 -5.94 20.40
C SER A 131 -9.59 -5.57 21.88
N ASP A 132 -10.32 -6.32 22.69
CA ASP A 132 -10.22 -6.27 24.15
C ASP A 132 -9.35 -7.39 24.72
N ALA A 133 -8.84 -8.28 23.86
CA ALA A 133 -7.97 -9.39 24.19
C ALA A 133 -6.70 -9.40 23.34
N ARG A 134 -5.64 -10.00 23.82
CA ARG A 134 -4.43 -10.26 23.00
C ARG A 134 -4.77 -11.27 21.90
N VAL A 135 -4.07 -11.14 20.76
CA VAL A 135 -4.17 -12.06 19.60
C VAL A 135 -4.13 -13.51 20.08
N PHE A 136 -5.00 -14.36 19.49
CA PHE A 136 -5.19 -15.79 19.86
C PHE A 136 -6.09 -16.08 21.08
N SER A 137 -6.89 -15.10 21.53
CA SER A 137 -7.98 -15.44 22.45
C SER A 137 -9.06 -16.26 21.73
N PRO A 138 -9.53 -17.37 22.30
CA PRO A 138 -10.65 -18.13 21.74
C PRO A 138 -11.98 -17.35 21.73
N ASP A 139 -12.02 -16.19 22.38
CA ASP A 139 -13.24 -15.41 22.60
C ASP A 139 -13.60 -14.48 21.43
N CYS A 140 -12.86 -14.53 20.29
CA CYS A 140 -13.18 -13.84 19.03
C CYS A 140 -13.63 -12.37 19.23
N THR A 141 -12.73 -11.47 19.58
CA THR A 141 -13.10 -10.12 20.00
C THR A 141 -12.54 -9.00 19.10
N TYR A 142 -12.40 -9.27 17.81
CA TYR A 142 -11.99 -8.23 16.86
C TYR A 142 -13.22 -7.56 16.26
N ASP A 143 -13.27 -6.23 16.35
CA ASP A 143 -14.32 -5.41 15.72
C ASP A 143 -13.69 -4.45 14.71
N PHE A 144 -14.44 -4.05 13.68
CA PHE A 144 -14.09 -2.92 12.85
C PHE A 144 -13.77 -1.72 13.72
N ALA A 145 -12.61 -1.11 13.54
CA ALA A 145 -12.16 0.01 14.34
C ALA A 145 -11.70 1.17 13.45
N LEU A 146 -12.11 2.39 13.82
CA LEU A 146 -11.66 3.62 13.20
C LEU A 146 -11.20 4.59 14.27
N ALA A 147 -10.15 5.34 13.98
CA ALA A 147 -9.75 6.50 14.75
C ALA A 147 -9.63 7.71 13.83
N ARG A 148 -10.16 8.86 14.23
CA ARG A 148 -9.99 10.10 13.48
C ARG A 148 -9.08 11.06 14.21
N TYR A 149 -8.14 11.61 13.46
CA TYR A 149 -7.18 12.58 13.97
C TYR A 149 -7.35 13.93 13.28
N THR A 150 -7.06 14.99 14.01
CA THR A 150 -6.87 16.34 13.45
C THR A 150 -5.61 16.34 12.57
N SER A 151 -5.43 17.39 11.79
CA SER A 151 -4.20 17.60 11.01
C SER A 151 -2.92 17.69 11.88
N THR A 152 -3.05 17.85 13.20
CA THR A 152 -1.91 17.88 14.14
C THR A 152 -1.69 16.54 14.87
N GLY A 153 -2.46 15.50 14.54
CA GLY A 153 -2.32 14.16 15.14
C GLY A 153 -3.05 13.97 16.48
N ALA A 154 -3.78 14.96 16.98
CA ALA A 154 -4.66 14.77 18.13
C ALA A 154 -5.93 14.01 17.72
N LEU A 155 -6.47 13.14 18.59
CA LEU A 155 -7.78 12.54 18.36
C LEU A 155 -8.85 13.62 18.23
N ASP A 156 -9.69 13.49 17.18
CA ASP A 156 -10.82 14.40 16.96
C ASP A 156 -12.03 13.95 17.79
N GLY A 157 -12.21 14.57 18.95
CA GLY A 157 -13.30 14.24 19.89
C GLY A 157 -14.72 14.40 19.32
N SER A 158 -14.89 15.01 18.13
CA SER A 158 -16.18 15.09 17.45
C SER A 158 -16.55 13.83 16.64
N PHE A 159 -15.65 12.82 16.60
CA PHE A 159 -15.85 11.57 15.90
C PHE A 159 -16.09 10.43 16.89
N GLY A 160 -17.22 9.75 16.74
CA GLY A 160 -17.57 8.62 17.59
C GLY A 160 -17.50 8.94 19.09
N SER A 161 -16.78 8.11 19.84
CA SER A 161 -16.51 8.32 21.25
C SER A 161 -15.06 8.73 21.44
N GLY A 162 -14.82 10.02 21.69
CA GLY A 162 -13.47 10.54 21.93
C GLY A 162 -12.50 10.35 20.76
N GLY A 163 -12.98 10.41 19.51
CA GLY A 163 -12.19 10.24 18.31
C GLY A 163 -12.13 8.81 17.78
N LYS A 164 -12.85 7.86 18.39
CA LYS A 164 -12.78 6.44 18.07
C LYS A 164 -14.17 5.83 17.83
N VAL A 165 -14.21 4.82 16.96
CA VAL A 165 -15.41 4.01 16.67
C VAL A 165 -15.00 2.55 16.67
N ARG A 166 -15.81 1.69 17.33
CA ARG A 166 -15.77 0.23 17.17
C ARG A 166 -17.15 -0.23 16.70
N THR A 167 -17.18 -1.19 15.77
CA THR A 167 -18.40 -1.68 15.16
C THR A 167 -18.33 -3.19 14.97
N PRO A 168 -19.08 -3.98 15.74
CA PRO A 168 -19.26 -5.37 15.42
C PRO A 168 -20.12 -5.48 14.14
N VAL A 169 -19.58 -6.08 13.09
CA VAL A 169 -20.25 -6.29 11.79
C VAL A 169 -20.76 -7.72 11.70
N GLY A 170 -19.94 -8.68 12.07
CA GLY A 170 -20.27 -10.10 12.22
C GLY A 170 -20.45 -10.51 13.67
N THR A 171 -20.13 -11.76 13.96
CA THR A 171 -20.32 -12.31 15.33
C THR A 171 -19.02 -12.65 16.05
N CYS A 172 -17.85 -12.46 15.41
CA CYS A 172 -16.60 -12.96 15.98
C CYS A 172 -15.39 -12.12 15.53
N ILE A 173 -14.84 -12.39 14.38
CA ILE A 173 -13.65 -11.73 13.83
C ILE A 173 -14.09 -10.77 12.75
N ASP A 174 -13.95 -9.48 13.02
CA ASP A 174 -14.26 -8.42 12.07
C ASP A 174 -13.03 -7.51 11.96
N ALA A 175 -12.46 -7.38 10.77
CA ALA A 175 -11.26 -6.56 10.55
C ALA A 175 -11.38 -5.76 9.25
N ILE A 176 -11.19 -4.44 9.34
CA ILE A 176 -11.07 -3.58 8.15
C ILE A 176 -9.73 -3.85 7.49
N THR A 177 -9.74 -3.92 6.17
CA THR A 177 -8.55 -4.04 5.32
C THR A 177 -8.28 -2.77 4.51
N ASP A 178 -9.33 -2.02 4.15
CA ASP A 178 -9.18 -0.77 3.42
C ASP A 178 -10.31 0.23 3.75
N VAL A 179 -10.02 1.52 3.57
CA VAL A 179 -10.93 2.63 3.89
C VAL A 179 -10.86 3.73 2.84
N THR A 180 -12.02 4.27 2.47
CA THR A 180 -12.09 5.42 1.58
C THR A 180 -13.12 6.45 2.07
N VAL A 181 -12.92 7.71 1.67
CA VAL A 181 -13.84 8.82 1.99
C VAL A 181 -14.63 9.20 0.75
N GLN A 182 -15.95 9.22 0.88
CA GLN A 182 -16.85 9.64 -0.19
C GLN A 182 -16.84 11.17 -0.35
N PRO A 183 -17.20 11.70 -1.53
CA PRO A 183 -17.26 13.16 -1.76
C PRO A 183 -18.19 13.92 -0.79
N ASP A 184 -19.20 13.23 -0.23
CA ASP A 184 -20.12 13.79 0.77
C ASP A 184 -19.58 13.73 2.21
N GLY A 185 -18.33 13.28 2.38
CA GLY A 185 -17.66 13.15 3.67
C GLY A 185 -17.99 11.88 4.46
N LYS A 186 -18.82 10.98 3.92
CA LYS A 186 -19.05 9.68 4.52
C LYS A 186 -17.82 8.80 4.35
N ILE A 187 -17.65 7.85 5.26
CA ILE A 187 -16.51 6.94 5.30
C ILE A 187 -17.03 5.54 4.96
N LEU A 188 -16.41 4.92 3.97
CA LEU A 188 -16.63 3.50 3.62
C LEU A 188 -15.42 2.70 4.08
N ALA A 189 -15.65 1.69 4.90
CA ALA A 189 -14.66 0.71 5.34
C ALA A 189 -15.03 -0.65 4.77
N VAL A 190 -14.05 -1.35 4.21
CA VAL A 190 -14.18 -2.72 3.72
C VAL A 190 -13.26 -3.64 4.51
N GLY A 191 -13.63 -4.89 4.66
CA GLY A 191 -12.85 -5.87 5.38
C GLY A 191 -13.55 -7.20 5.47
N THR A 192 -13.11 -8.06 6.38
CA THR A 192 -13.74 -9.36 6.65
C THR A 192 -14.66 -9.29 7.85
N ALA A 193 -15.73 -10.06 7.82
CA ALA A 193 -16.54 -10.33 9.01
C ALA A 193 -16.98 -11.79 9.03
N PHE A 194 -17.09 -12.38 10.22
CA PHE A 194 -17.60 -13.72 10.36
C PHE A 194 -19.10 -13.74 10.06
N ASN A 195 -19.46 -14.52 9.04
CA ASN A 195 -20.85 -14.71 8.60
C ASN A 195 -21.41 -16.02 9.14
N PRO A 196 -22.36 -15.99 10.08
CA PRO A 196 -22.98 -17.21 10.61
C PRO A 196 -23.71 -18.06 9.57
N ALA A 197 -24.14 -17.45 8.47
CA ALA A 197 -24.86 -18.16 7.41
C ALA A 197 -23.95 -19.07 6.57
N THR A 198 -22.69 -18.71 6.40
CA THR A 198 -21.67 -19.52 5.70
C THR A 198 -20.76 -20.27 6.65
N GLY A 199 -20.65 -19.81 7.91
CA GLY A 199 -19.70 -20.33 8.89
C GLY A 199 -18.26 -19.95 8.59
N SER A 200 -18.03 -18.87 7.81
CA SER A 200 -16.71 -18.41 7.36
C SER A 200 -16.58 -16.88 7.45
N LEU A 201 -15.37 -16.39 7.17
CA LEU A 201 -15.13 -14.96 6.97
C LEU A 201 -15.52 -14.60 5.53
N ASP A 202 -16.36 -13.59 5.38
CA ASP A 202 -16.83 -13.10 4.10
C ASP A 202 -16.49 -11.61 3.91
N PHE A 203 -16.63 -11.09 2.68
CA PHE A 203 -16.51 -9.66 2.40
C PHE A 203 -17.50 -8.89 3.25
N ALA A 204 -17.03 -7.88 3.96
CA ALA A 204 -17.84 -7.02 4.80
C ALA A 204 -17.57 -5.55 4.49
N MET A 205 -18.59 -4.72 4.60
CA MET A 205 -18.47 -3.27 4.50
C MET A 205 -19.27 -2.60 5.60
N ALA A 206 -18.79 -1.45 6.05
CA ALA A 206 -19.55 -0.54 6.89
C ALA A 206 -19.45 0.87 6.33
N ARG A 207 -20.56 1.63 6.33
CA ARG A 207 -20.56 3.04 5.99
C ARG A 207 -20.87 3.89 7.20
N TYR A 208 -20.03 4.90 7.41
CA TYR A 208 -20.20 5.84 8.52
C TYR A 208 -20.48 7.24 8.01
N ALA A 209 -21.31 7.97 8.75
CA ALA A 209 -21.44 9.40 8.60
C ALA A 209 -20.10 10.08 8.98
N SER A 210 -19.93 11.35 8.60
CA SER A 210 -18.74 12.15 8.98
C SER A 210 -18.56 12.30 10.50
N THR A 211 -19.57 11.98 11.30
CA THR A 211 -19.51 11.95 12.77
C THR A 211 -19.00 10.62 13.35
N GLY A 212 -18.82 9.60 12.53
CA GLY A 212 -18.49 8.23 12.96
C GLY A 212 -19.69 7.34 13.32
N ALA A 213 -20.92 7.86 13.25
CA ALA A 213 -22.12 7.02 13.41
C ALA A 213 -22.35 6.17 12.16
N LEU A 214 -22.82 4.92 12.33
CA LEU A 214 -23.24 4.09 11.18
C LEU A 214 -24.33 4.80 10.37
N ASP A 215 -24.19 4.78 9.05
CA ASP A 215 -25.20 5.31 8.12
C ASP A 215 -26.25 4.23 7.83
N GLY A 216 -27.35 4.27 8.57
CA GLY A 216 -28.43 3.29 8.45
C GLY A 216 -29.12 3.22 7.07
N THR A 217 -28.77 4.12 6.12
CA THR A 217 -29.25 4.05 4.73
C THR A 217 -28.41 3.16 3.82
N PHE A 218 -27.33 2.56 4.37
CA PHE A 218 -26.44 1.66 3.64
C PHE A 218 -26.66 0.23 4.09
N GLY A 219 -26.90 -0.67 3.14
CA GLY A 219 -27.09 -2.09 3.42
C GLY A 219 -28.16 -2.38 4.45
N SER A 220 -27.80 -3.12 5.49
CA SER A 220 -28.66 -3.41 6.63
C SER A 220 -28.12 -2.68 7.87
N GLY A 221 -28.74 -1.54 8.21
CA GLY A 221 -28.33 -0.75 9.39
C GLY A 221 -26.92 -0.15 9.33
N GLY A 222 -26.40 0.07 8.13
CA GLY A 222 -25.06 0.65 7.90
C GLY A 222 -23.99 -0.38 7.50
N THR A 223 -24.32 -1.66 7.41
CA THR A 223 -23.38 -2.75 7.11
C THR A 223 -23.85 -3.64 5.99
N VAL A 224 -22.91 -4.32 5.34
CA VAL A 224 -23.14 -5.33 4.30
C VAL A 224 -22.19 -6.50 4.53
N ILE A 225 -22.66 -7.73 4.45
CA ILE A 225 -21.83 -8.95 4.39
C ILE A 225 -22.16 -9.67 3.09
N THR A 226 -21.15 -10.09 2.33
CA THR A 226 -21.28 -10.72 1.03
C THR A 226 -20.38 -11.94 0.91
N ALA A 227 -20.96 -13.13 0.89
CA ALA A 227 -20.21 -14.34 0.55
C ALA A 227 -19.86 -14.34 -0.94
N MET A 228 -18.60 -14.38 -1.28
CA MET A 228 -18.11 -14.57 -2.65
C MET A 228 -18.08 -16.05 -3.01
N SER A 229 -17.73 -16.89 -2.05
CA SER A 229 -17.64 -18.34 -2.16
C SER A 229 -18.35 -19.04 -0.99
N ASN A 230 -18.23 -20.38 -0.92
CA ASN A 230 -18.64 -21.18 0.25
C ASN A 230 -17.47 -21.43 1.22
N ALA A 231 -16.44 -20.60 1.16
CA ALA A 231 -15.23 -20.69 1.97
C ALA A 231 -14.83 -19.31 2.49
N ARG A 232 -13.61 -19.15 2.97
CA ARG A 232 -13.11 -17.85 3.40
C ARG A 232 -12.94 -16.91 2.22
N ASP A 233 -13.47 -15.70 2.37
CA ASP A 233 -13.33 -14.62 1.43
C ASP A 233 -12.67 -13.43 2.13
N HIS A 234 -11.76 -12.75 1.46
CA HIS A 234 -10.99 -11.66 2.05
C HIS A 234 -10.88 -10.48 1.09
N PRO A 235 -11.56 -9.38 1.32
CA PRO A 235 -11.38 -8.17 0.54
C PRO A 235 -10.08 -7.49 0.96
N THR A 236 -9.42 -6.86 -0.01
CA THR A 236 -8.12 -6.18 0.20
C THR A 236 -8.13 -4.73 -0.24
N GLY A 237 -9.07 -4.34 -1.11
CA GLY A 237 -9.13 -2.97 -1.59
C GLY A 237 -10.52 -2.51 -1.97
N ILE A 238 -10.76 -1.20 -1.88
CA ILE A 238 -12.02 -0.53 -2.23
C ILE A 238 -11.77 0.67 -3.14
N ALA A 239 -12.61 0.86 -4.16
CA ALA A 239 -12.59 2.05 -4.97
C ALA A 239 -14.01 2.56 -5.28
N LEU A 240 -14.13 3.88 -5.39
CA LEU A 240 -15.38 4.56 -5.73
C LEU A 240 -15.40 4.93 -7.21
N GLN A 241 -16.43 4.50 -7.92
CA GLN A 241 -16.66 4.94 -9.30
C GLN A 241 -17.32 6.33 -9.33
N PRO A 242 -17.17 7.09 -10.42
CA PRO A 242 -17.75 8.44 -10.54
C PRO A 242 -19.28 8.48 -10.39
N ASP A 243 -19.98 7.37 -10.67
CA ASP A 243 -21.43 7.22 -10.49
C ASP A 243 -21.84 6.83 -9.05
N GLY A 244 -20.87 6.78 -8.15
CA GLY A 244 -21.05 6.43 -6.74
C GLY A 244 -21.12 4.93 -6.45
N LYS A 245 -20.97 4.08 -7.46
CA LYS A 245 -20.84 2.63 -7.24
C LYS A 245 -19.51 2.30 -6.55
N ILE A 246 -19.51 1.21 -5.83
CA ILE A 246 -18.38 0.77 -5.00
C ILE A 246 -17.85 -0.53 -5.61
N VAL A 247 -16.57 -0.56 -5.94
CA VAL A 247 -15.86 -1.77 -6.36
C VAL A 247 -14.98 -2.23 -5.22
N VAL A 248 -15.06 -3.51 -4.89
CA VAL A 248 -14.23 -4.17 -3.89
C VAL A 248 -13.50 -5.32 -4.57
N ALA A 249 -12.20 -5.41 -4.36
CA ALA A 249 -11.36 -6.51 -4.82
C ALA A 249 -10.75 -7.25 -3.64
N GLY A 250 -10.36 -8.49 -3.87
CA GLY A 250 -9.73 -9.36 -2.91
C GLY A 250 -9.67 -10.79 -3.45
N TRP A 251 -9.66 -11.77 -2.57
CA TRP A 251 -9.64 -13.18 -2.94
C TRP A 251 -10.75 -13.97 -2.24
N ALA A 252 -11.10 -15.10 -2.82
CA ALA A 252 -12.13 -16.01 -2.32
C ALA A 252 -11.67 -17.45 -2.49
N GLY A 253 -11.98 -18.32 -1.54
CA GLY A 253 -11.68 -19.74 -1.66
C GLY A 253 -10.97 -20.33 -0.44
N ARG A 254 -10.55 -21.59 -0.58
CA ARG A 254 -9.85 -22.33 0.47
C ARG A 254 -8.34 -22.19 0.30
N SER A 255 -7.59 -22.32 1.38
CA SER A 255 -6.11 -22.37 1.35
C SER A 255 -5.62 -23.31 0.25
N ARG A 256 -4.66 -22.83 -0.54
CA ARG A 256 -4.08 -23.44 -1.75
C ARG A 256 -5.02 -23.50 -2.98
N HIS A 257 -6.17 -22.82 -2.93
CA HIS A 257 -7.13 -22.66 -4.02
C HIS A 257 -7.90 -21.36 -3.76
N ARG A 258 -7.20 -20.24 -3.74
CA ARG A 258 -7.79 -18.91 -3.63
C ARG A 258 -7.76 -18.27 -5.00
N ASP A 259 -8.88 -17.70 -5.36
CA ASP A 259 -9.08 -17.04 -6.64
C ASP A 259 -9.28 -15.54 -6.44
N TRP A 260 -8.94 -14.75 -7.43
CA TRP A 260 -9.24 -13.32 -7.40
C TRP A 260 -10.74 -13.09 -7.44
N ALA A 261 -11.20 -12.22 -6.55
CA ALA A 261 -12.62 -11.95 -6.35
C ALA A 261 -12.91 -10.46 -6.43
N LEU A 262 -13.91 -10.07 -7.21
CA LEU A 262 -14.41 -8.70 -7.26
C LEU A 262 -15.90 -8.67 -6.99
N ALA A 263 -16.35 -7.67 -6.25
CA ALA A 263 -17.76 -7.37 -6.08
C ALA A 263 -18.02 -5.89 -6.40
N ARG A 264 -19.15 -5.60 -7.06
CA ARG A 264 -19.61 -4.23 -7.24
C ARG A 264 -20.93 -4.01 -6.56
N TYR A 265 -21.02 -2.87 -5.88
CA TYR A 265 -22.21 -2.47 -5.14
C TYR A 265 -22.76 -1.15 -5.64
N THR A 266 -24.04 -0.99 -5.49
CA THR A 266 -24.73 0.30 -5.68
C THR A 266 -24.31 1.29 -4.59
N PRO A 267 -24.57 2.60 -4.73
CA PRO A 267 -24.31 3.56 -3.67
C PRO A 267 -25.02 3.29 -2.34
N THR A 268 -26.03 2.41 -2.34
CA THR A 268 -26.76 2.00 -1.13
C THR A 268 -26.29 0.68 -0.53
N GLY A 269 -25.25 0.05 -1.11
CA GLY A 269 -24.67 -1.20 -0.59
C GLY A 269 -25.31 -2.49 -1.11
N ALA A 270 -26.28 -2.43 -2.01
CA ALA A 270 -26.79 -3.64 -2.69
C ALA A 270 -25.81 -4.08 -3.79
N LEU A 271 -25.69 -5.39 -4.05
CA LEU A 271 -24.92 -5.89 -5.20
C LEU A 271 -25.48 -5.32 -6.50
N ASP A 272 -24.60 -4.84 -7.38
CA ASP A 272 -24.97 -4.35 -8.70
C ASP A 272 -25.03 -5.48 -9.72
N GLY A 273 -26.24 -6.00 -9.97
CA GLY A 273 -26.47 -7.13 -10.89
C GLY A 273 -26.01 -6.91 -12.34
N SER A 274 -25.61 -5.69 -12.73
CA SER A 274 -25.04 -5.40 -14.05
C SER A 274 -23.52 -5.67 -14.13
N PHE A 275 -22.89 -6.12 -13.04
CA PHE A 275 -21.47 -6.43 -12.95
C PHE A 275 -21.27 -7.94 -12.81
N GLY A 276 -20.48 -8.52 -13.69
CA GLY A 276 -20.16 -9.94 -13.68
C GLY A 276 -21.41 -10.82 -13.61
N SER A 277 -21.45 -11.73 -12.66
CA SER A 277 -22.60 -12.58 -12.37
C SER A 277 -23.27 -12.13 -11.06
N GLY A 278 -24.37 -11.40 -11.17
CA GLY A 278 -25.12 -10.94 -9.99
C GLY A 278 -24.34 -9.99 -9.07
N GLY A 279 -23.45 -9.20 -9.63
CA GLY A 279 -22.62 -8.24 -8.88
C GLY A 279 -21.25 -8.77 -8.48
N LYS A 280 -20.88 -9.98 -8.90
CA LYS A 280 -19.64 -10.67 -8.49
C LYS A 280 -18.87 -11.19 -9.69
N VAL A 281 -17.54 -11.25 -9.54
CA VAL A 281 -16.59 -11.89 -10.46
C VAL A 281 -15.65 -12.74 -9.64
N ILE A 282 -15.42 -13.98 -10.05
CA ILE A 282 -14.33 -14.84 -9.58
C ILE A 282 -13.47 -15.14 -10.79
N THR A 283 -12.15 -14.99 -10.64
CA THR A 283 -11.19 -15.26 -11.70
C THR A 283 -10.20 -16.29 -11.20
N ASP A 284 -10.41 -17.52 -11.64
CA ASP A 284 -9.51 -18.64 -11.42
C ASP A 284 -8.34 -18.52 -12.41
N LEU A 285 -7.12 -18.43 -11.91
CA LEU A 285 -5.88 -18.26 -12.68
C LEU A 285 -5.07 -19.55 -12.73
N GLY A 286 -5.54 -20.61 -12.08
CA GLY A 286 -4.87 -21.92 -12.08
C GLY A 286 -5.08 -22.73 -10.81
N SER A 287 -4.16 -23.63 -10.51
CA SER A 287 -4.26 -24.56 -9.37
C SER A 287 -3.63 -24.05 -8.07
N GLY A 288 -3.15 -22.82 -8.04
CA GLY A 288 -2.37 -22.25 -6.95
C GLY A 288 -3.13 -21.31 -6.02
N GLU A 289 -2.39 -20.59 -5.19
CA GLU A 289 -2.90 -19.46 -4.42
C GLU A 289 -2.74 -18.17 -5.24
N ASP A 290 -3.86 -17.59 -5.62
CA ASP A 290 -3.89 -16.34 -6.36
C ASP A 290 -4.47 -15.25 -5.45
N LEU A 291 -3.68 -14.24 -5.12
CA LEU A 291 -4.04 -13.22 -4.13
C LEU A 291 -4.15 -11.85 -4.79
N ALA A 292 -5.36 -11.33 -4.91
CA ALA A 292 -5.57 -9.93 -5.23
C ALA A 292 -5.33 -9.07 -3.99
N SER A 293 -4.52 -8.01 -4.11
CA SER A 293 -4.08 -7.19 -2.97
C SER A 293 -4.49 -5.72 -3.09
N ALA A 294 -4.54 -5.17 -4.28
CA ALA A 294 -4.90 -3.76 -4.50
C ALA A 294 -5.71 -3.57 -5.77
N LEU A 295 -6.47 -2.47 -5.85
CA LEU A 295 -7.16 -2.10 -7.09
C LEU A 295 -7.03 -0.61 -7.38
N VAL A 296 -7.01 -0.27 -8.68
CA VAL A 296 -7.10 1.10 -9.17
C VAL A 296 -8.13 1.19 -10.28
N LEU A 297 -8.84 2.33 -10.33
CA LEU A 297 -9.80 2.63 -11.40
C LEU A 297 -9.14 3.51 -12.46
N GLN A 298 -9.20 3.08 -13.71
CA GLN A 298 -8.78 3.92 -14.83
C GLN A 298 -9.88 4.95 -15.19
N PRO A 299 -9.52 6.11 -15.77
CA PRO A 299 -10.49 7.16 -16.12
C PRO A 299 -11.61 6.72 -17.07
N ASP A 300 -11.39 5.66 -17.84
CA ASP A 300 -12.37 5.08 -18.76
C ASP A 300 -13.32 4.05 -18.08
N GLY A 301 -13.19 3.89 -16.76
CA GLY A 301 -14.01 2.99 -15.95
C GLY A 301 -13.51 1.54 -15.90
N ARG A 302 -12.37 1.23 -16.52
CA ARG A 302 -11.72 -0.07 -16.35
C ARG A 302 -11.15 -0.21 -14.95
N ILE A 303 -11.06 -1.45 -14.49
CA ILE A 303 -10.58 -1.80 -13.15
C ILE A 303 -9.29 -2.59 -13.33
N VAL A 304 -8.19 -2.11 -12.77
CA VAL A 304 -6.94 -2.87 -12.68
C VAL A 304 -6.78 -3.36 -11.26
N VAL A 305 -6.56 -4.65 -11.11
CA VAL A 305 -6.27 -5.30 -9.83
C VAL A 305 -4.82 -5.77 -9.87
N ALA A 306 -4.10 -5.55 -8.79
CA ALA A 306 -2.73 -6.02 -8.59
C ALA A 306 -2.67 -7.02 -7.44
N GLY A 307 -1.71 -7.93 -7.51
CA GLY A 307 -1.53 -8.96 -6.50
C GLY A 307 -0.45 -9.96 -6.91
N SER A 308 -0.58 -11.20 -6.44
CA SER A 308 0.31 -12.31 -6.80
C SER A 308 -0.47 -13.49 -7.39
N VAL A 309 0.23 -14.27 -8.21
CA VAL A 309 -0.24 -15.49 -8.84
C VAL A 309 0.82 -16.58 -8.65
N GLU A 310 0.40 -17.74 -8.16
CA GLU A 310 1.31 -18.89 -8.01
C GLU A 310 1.63 -19.48 -9.39
N MET A 311 2.89 -19.41 -9.80
CA MET A 311 3.39 -19.94 -11.06
C MET A 311 4.17 -21.24 -10.83
N ALA A 312 3.82 -22.29 -11.54
CA ALA A 312 4.41 -23.63 -11.35
C ALA A 312 5.96 -23.69 -11.46
N ALA A 313 6.57 -22.69 -12.10
CA ALA A 313 8.01 -22.64 -12.35
C ALA A 313 8.77 -21.66 -11.43
N THR A 314 8.14 -20.63 -10.89
CA THR A 314 8.80 -19.46 -10.27
C THR A 314 8.30 -19.13 -8.86
N SER A 315 7.34 -19.91 -8.31
CA SER A 315 6.60 -19.51 -7.10
C SER A 315 5.62 -18.38 -7.37
N ASP A 316 5.38 -17.47 -6.44
CA ASP A 316 4.47 -16.34 -6.63
C ASP A 316 5.14 -15.23 -7.44
N ASP A 317 4.45 -14.72 -8.47
CA ASP A 317 4.90 -13.59 -9.29
C ASP A 317 3.93 -12.41 -9.13
N PHE A 318 4.42 -11.18 -9.27
CA PHE A 318 3.54 -10.02 -9.44
C PHE A 318 2.57 -10.28 -10.57
N ALA A 319 1.29 -10.00 -10.34
CA ALA A 319 0.27 -10.09 -11.37
C ALA A 319 -0.61 -8.82 -11.41
N LEU A 320 -0.96 -8.41 -12.62
CA LEU A 320 -1.99 -7.41 -12.85
C LEU A 320 -3.07 -8.00 -13.76
N ILE A 321 -4.32 -7.83 -13.37
CA ILE A 321 -5.47 -8.19 -14.21
C ILE A 321 -6.32 -6.95 -14.44
N ARG A 322 -6.74 -6.75 -15.71
CA ARG A 322 -7.66 -5.68 -16.03
C ARG A 322 -9.04 -6.21 -16.39
N TYR A 323 -10.03 -5.59 -15.79
CA TYR A 323 -11.44 -5.85 -16.07
C TYR A 323 -12.07 -4.63 -16.75
N THR A 324 -13.04 -4.90 -17.59
CA THR A 324 -13.93 -3.86 -18.14
C THR A 324 -14.79 -3.27 -17.03
N SER A 325 -15.46 -2.15 -17.31
CA SER A 325 -16.43 -1.55 -16.38
C SER A 325 -17.62 -2.46 -16.03
N THR A 326 -17.82 -3.57 -16.74
CA THR A 326 -18.87 -4.56 -16.48
C THR A 326 -18.36 -5.82 -15.77
N GLY A 327 -17.06 -5.89 -15.45
CA GLY A 327 -16.46 -7.03 -14.74
C GLY A 327 -15.96 -8.17 -15.63
N ALA A 328 -16.04 -8.07 -16.96
CA ALA A 328 -15.41 -9.02 -17.85
C ALA A 328 -13.90 -8.78 -17.94
N LEU A 329 -13.10 -9.82 -18.16
CA LEU A 329 -11.68 -9.67 -18.46
C LEU A 329 -11.48 -8.79 -19.70
N ASP A 330 -10.59 -7.79 -19.61
CA ASP A 330 -10.21 -6.96 -20.75
C ASP A 330 -9.02 -7.58 -21.48
N VAL A 331 -9.32 -8.42 -22.46
CA VAL A 331 -8.31 -9.16 -23.25
C VAL A 331 -7.31 -8.28 -24.01
N SER A 332 -7.54 -6.96 -24.09
CA SER A 332 -6.60 -6.01 -24.69
C SER A 332 -5.46 -5.60 -23.75
N PHE A 333 -5.48 -6.06 -22.48
CA PHE A 333 -4.44 -5.81 -21.49
C PHE A 333 -3.51 -7.01 -21.40
N GLY A 334 -2.20 -6.77 -21.56
CA GLY A 334 -1.20 -7.81 -21.49
C GLY A 334 -1.49 -9.00 -22.42
N SER A 335 -1.53 -10.19 -21.84
CA SER A 335 -1.90 -11.44 -22.51
C SER A 335 -3.23 -11.95 -21.98
N GLY A 336 -4.30 -11.77 -22.76
CA GLY A 336 -5.63 -12.26 -22.38
C GLY A 336 -6.26 -11.56 -21.16
N GLY A 337 -5.85 -10.35 -20.85
CA GLY A 337 -6.34 -9.55 -19.70
C GLY A 337 -5.42 -9.56 -18.49
N MET A 338 -4.28 -10.26 -18.56
CA MET A 338 -3.35 -10.45 -17.45
C MET A 338 -1.91 -10.12 -17.86
N VAL A 339 -1.13 -9.69 -16.89
CA VAL A 339 0.33 -9.56 -16.94
C VAL A 339 0.92 -10.19 -15.71
N THR A 340 1.96 -10.99 -15.86
CA THR A 340 2.79 -11.49 -14.77
C THR A 340 4.19 -10.88 -14.88
N THR A 341 4.86 -10.68 -13.76
CA THR A 341 6.20 -10.08 -13.71
C THR A 341 7.05 -10.77 -12.67
N ASP A 342 7.99 -11.55 -13.15
CA ASP A 342 9.05 -12.16 -12.36
C ASP A 342 10.23 -11.18 -12.24
N PHE A 343 10.71 -10.93 -11.02
CA PHE A 343 11.89 -10.10 -10.77
C PHE A 343 13.22 -10.87 -10.96
N GLY A 344 13.15 -12.14 -11.36
CA GLY A 344 14.30 -12.90 -11.87
C GLY A 344 15.01 -13.77 -10.85
N LEU A 345 14.40 -14.03 -9.69
CA LEU A 345 14.81 -15.05 -8.73
C LEU A 345 13.73 -16.14 -8.66
N THR A 346 14.12 -17.37 -8.37
CA THR A 346 13.20 -18.53 -8.27
C THR A 346 12.36 -18.52 -6.98
N PHE A 347 12.06 -17.35 -6.44
CA PHE A 347 11.40 -17.13 -5.15
C PHE A 347 10.23 -16.15 -5.32
N GLY A 348 9.30 -16.18 -4.37
CA GLY A 348 8.06 -15.44 -4.45
C GLY A 348 8.23 -13.92 -4.50
N ASP A 349 7.49 -13.32 -5.41
CA ASP A 349 7.33 -11.87 -5.60
C ASP A 349 5.87 -11.52 -5.36
N GLU A 350 5.58 -10.56 -4.50
CA GLU A 350 4.19 -10.23 -4.13
C GLU A 350 3.93 -8.73 -4.32
N ALA A 351 2.92 -8.38 -5.13
CA ALA A 351 2.41 -7.02 -5.18
C ALA A 351 1.33 -6.83 -4.11
N THR A 352 1.49 -5.80 -3.27
CA THR A 352 0.59 -5.46 -2.18
C THR A 352 -0.19 -4.17 -2.44
N ALA A 353 0.37 -3.27 -3.26
CA ALA A 353 -0.20 -1.96 -3.54
C ALA A 353 -0.12 -1.59 -5.02
N ALA A 354 -1.01 -0.69 -5.45
CA ALA A 354 -0.99 -0.15 -6.80
C ALA A 354 -1.37 1.33 -6.83
N ALA A 355 -0.79 2.07 -7.78
CA ALA A 355 -1.13 3.47 -8.05
C ALA A 355 -1.26 3.71 -9.56
N LEU A 356 -2.18 4.61 -9.94
CA LEU A 356 -2.36 5.03 -11.32
C LEU A 356 -1.76 6.41 -11.52
N GLN A 357 -0.89 6.53 -12.52
CA GLN A 357 -0.31 7.81 -12.93
C GLN A 357 -1.26 8.62 -13.83
N SER A 358 -1.09 9.91 -13.88
CA SER A 358 -1.94 10.79 -14.69
C SER A 358 -1.83 10.54 -16.21
N ASP A 359 -0.72 9.95 -16.66
CA ASP A 359 -0.50 9.51 -18.04
C ASP A 359 -1.08 8.11 -18.36
N GLY A 360 -1.71 7.48 -17.35
CA GLY A 360 -2.32 6.16 -17.44
C GLY A 360 -1.37 4.99 -17.20
N LYS A 361 -0.10 5.23 -16.88
CA LYS A 361 0.81 4.17 -16.42
C LYS A 361 0.39 3.66 -15.05
N ILE A 362 0.73 2.42 -14.76
CA ILE A 362 0.37 1.75 -13.51
C ILE A 362 1.66 1.40 -12.77
N ILE A 363 1.73 1.77 -11.50
CA ILE A 363 2.77 1.33 -10.57
C ILE A 363 2.18 0.21 -9.70
N ALA A 364 2.85 -0.92 -9.63
CA ALA A 364 2.62 -1.93 -8.60
C ALA A 364 3.81 -1.93 -7.65
N ALA A 365 3.55 -2.02 -6.36
CA ALA A 365 4.57 -2.09 -5.32
C ALA A 365 4.32 -3.28 -4.40
N GLY A 366 5.38 -3.75 -3.73
CA GLY A 366 5.30 -4.88 -2.82
C GLY A 366 6.68 -5.36 -2.39
N SER A 367 6.92 -6.65 -2.42
CA SER A 367 8.19 -7.26 -2.05
C SER A 367 8.72 -8.22 -3.11
N VAL A 368 10.03 -8.34 -3.18
CA VAL A 368 10.77 -9.35 -3.94
C VAL A 368 11.77 -10.02 -3.02
N GLN A 369 11.87 -11.33 -3.09
CA GLN A 369 12.92 -12.03 -2.41
C GLN A 369 14.25 -11.85 -3.16
N ILE A 370 15.31 -11.39 -2.46
CA ILE A 370 16.57 -10.96 -3.06
C ILE A 370 17.72 -11.97 -2.86
N ASP A 371 17.53 -13.01 -2.07
CA ASP A 371 18.54 -14.05 -1.88
C ASP A 371 17.95 -15.39 -1.43
N VAL A 372 18.83 -16.40 -1.40
CA VAL A 372 18.52 -17.78 -1.00
C VAL A 372 18.18 -17.97 0.49
N ASN A 373 18.40 -16.94 1.32
CA ASN A 373 18.08 -16.98 2.74
C ASN A 373 16.66 -16.46 3.02
N GLY A 374 15.91 -16.08 1.98
CA GLY A 374 14.55 -15.59 2.10
C GLY A 374 14.42 -14.08 2.31
N ARG A 375 15.53 -13.31 2.28
CA ARG A 375 15.46 -11.86 2.50
C ARG A 375 14.68 -11.18 1.40
N THR A 376 13.82 -10.23 1.79
CA THR A 376 13.00 -9.45 0.88
C THR A 376 13.44 -7.99 0.79
N ALA A 377 13.07 -7.35 -0.30
CA ALA A 377 13.28 -5.93 -0.56
C ALA A 377 11.98 -5.29 -1.07
N PHE A 378 11.83 -3.97 -0.90
CA PHE A 378 10.76 -3.25 -1.62
C PHE A 378 10.92 -3.51 -3.11
N ALA A 379 9.83 -3.86 -3.77
CA ALA A 379 9.76 -4.06 -5.21
C ALA A 379 8.76 -3.09 -5.83
N LEU A 380 9.14 -2.47 -6.94
CA LEU A 380 8.24 -1.67 -7.76
C LEU A 380 8.31 -2.15 -9.21
N ALA A 381 7.18 -2.25 -9.87
CA ALA A 381 7.08 -2.46 -11.31
C ALA A 381 6.19 -1.38 -11.93
N ARG A 382 6.63 -0.80 -13.06
CA ARG A 382 5.84 0.16 -13.80
C ARG A 382 5.39 -0.42 -15.13
N TYR A 383 4.12 -0.23 -15.40
CA TYR A 383 3.47 -0.74 -16.62
C TYR A 383 2.87 0.42 -17.42
N THR A 384 2.85 0.24 -18.72
CA THR A 384 2.07 1.10 -19.62
C THR A 384 0.57 0.92 -19.34
N SER A 385 -0.26 1.81 -19.86
CA SER A 385 -1.72 1.68 -19.78
C SER A 385 -2.28 0.42 -20.45
N THR A 386 -1.49 -0.30 -21.24
CA THR A 386 -1.86 -1.56 -21.90
C THR A 386 -1.29 -2.80 -21.21
N GLY A 387 -0.56 -2.63 -20.12
CA GLY A 387 -0.01 -3.72 -19.30
C GLY A 387 1.40 -4.17 -19.69
N ALA A 388 2.04 -3.61 -20.69
CA ALA A 388 3.45 -3.91 -20.94
C ALA A 388 4.34 -3.26 -19.88
N LEU A 389 5.42 -3.93 -19.44
CA LEU A 389 6.44 -3.30 -18.61
C LEU A 389 6.99 -2.05 -19.29
N ASP A 390 7.08 -0.96 -18.53
CA ASP A 390 7.67 0.30 -19.01
C ASP A 390 9.19 0.27 -18.85
N GLY A 391 9.91 -0.10 -19.90
CA GLY A 391 11.36 -0.25 -19.87
C GLY A 391 12.15 1.03 -19.58
N SER A 392 11.49 2.19 -19.49
CA SER A 392 12.11 3.45 -19.06
C SER A 392 12.20 3.60 -17.54
N PHE A 393 11.61 2.69 -16.76
CA PHE A 393 11.60 2.69 -15.32
C PHE A 393 12.56 1.63 -14.77
N GLY A 394 13.51 2.03 -13.92
CA GLY A 394 14.45 1.14 -13.28
C GLY A 394 15.17 0.22 -14.26
N PHE A 395 15.28 -1.03 -13.91
CA PHE A 395 15.85 -2.06 -14.80
C PHE A 395 14.75 -2.82 -15.55
N GLY A 396 14.48 -2.39 -16.79
CA GLY A 396 13.48 -3.04 -17.64
C GLY A 396 12.05 -2.99 -17.11
N GLY A 397 11.66 -1.89 -16.45
CA GLY A 397 10.34 -1.69 -15.88
C GLY A 397 10.23 -2.08 -14.40
N ARG A 398 11.32 -2.48 -13.75
CA ARG A 398 11.35 -3.03 -12.39
C ARG A 398 12.41 -2.36 -11.55
N GLN A 399 12.16 -2.23 -10.25
CA GLN A 399 13.09 -1.69 -9.27
C GLN A 399 12.98 -2.50 -7.97
N ALA A 400 14.10 -3.05 -7.50
CA ALA A 400 14.23 -3.65 -6.17
C ALA A 400 15.06 -2.70 -5.27
N THR A 401 14.60 -2.48 -4.05
CA THR A 401 15.21 -1.53 -3.12
C THR A 401 15.40 -2.19 -1.77
N PRO A 402 16.57 -2.77 -1.53
CA PRO A 402 16.87 -3.32 -0.20
C PRO A 402 17.05 -2.19 0.81
N PHE A 403 16.48 -2.36 1.99
CA PHE A 403 16.83 -1.58 3.16
C PHE A 403 17.97 -2.31 3.87
N THR A 404 19.12 -1.63 3.97
CA THR A 404 20.25 -2.19 4.72
C THR A 404 20.03 -1.93 6.21
N SER A 405 19.56 -2.93 6.94
CA SER A 405 19.77 -3.02 8.37
C SER A 405 21.09 -3.79 8.64
N ALA A 406 21.72 -3.55 9.78
CA ALA A 406 22.98 -4.22 10.15
C ALA A 406 22.84 -5.76 10.21
N ASP A 407 21.61 -6.25 10.28
CA ASP A 407 21.27 -7.66 10.52
C ASP A 407 20.65 -8.36 9.31
N GLY A 408 20.54 -7.70 8.14
CA GLY A 408 20.10 -8.30 6.89
C GLY A 408 18.62 -8.66 6.85
N HIS A 409 17.76 -7.81 7.37
CA HIS A 409 16.33 -8.06 7.54
C HIS A 409 15.49 -7.85 6.27
N ASP A 410 14.31 -8.46 6.29
CA ASP A 410 13.25 -8.34 5.28
C ASP A 410 12.69 -6.92 5.21
N SER A 411 12.18 -6.54 4.05
CA SER A 411 11.38 -5.33 3.89
C SER A 411 10.29 -5.53 2.86
N GLN A 412 9.12 -4.95 3.11
CA GLN A 412 7.96 -5.03 2.25
C GLN A 412 7.30 -3.66 2.12
N ALA A 413 7.02 -3.22 0.91
CA ALA A 413 6.15 -2.09 0.66
C ALA A 413 4.70 -2.55 0.79
N GLU A 414 3.88 -1.78 1.52
CA GLU A 414 2.46 -2.07 1.74
C GLU A 414 1.56 -1.01 1.11
N GLY A 415 2.12 0.16 0.83
CA GLY A 415 1.42 1.25 0.18
C GLY A 415 2.30 1.94 -0.86
N VAL A 416 1.68 2.46 -1.93
CA VAL A 416 2.35 3.27 -2.95
C VAL A 416 1.45 4.39 -3.42
N THR A 417 2.00 5.59 -3.58
CA THR A 417 1.28 6.74 -4.09
C THR A 417 2.20 7.73 -4.81
N LEU A 418 1.62 8.74 -5.43
CA LEU A 418 2.32 9.77 -6.18
C LEU A 418 2.23 11.11 -5.47
N GLN A 419 3.36 11.80 -5.34
CA GLN A 419 3.36 13.20 -4.93
C GLN A 419 2.92 14.11 -6.08
N SER A 420 2.57 15.36 -5.77
CA SER A 420 2.10 16.33 -6.77
C SER A 420 3.15 16.68 -7.83
N ASP A 421 4.44 16.45 -7.55
CA ASP A 421 5.55 16.59 -8.49
C ASP A 421 5.76 15.34 -9.37
N GLY A 422 4.92 14.32 -9.18
CA GLY A 422 4.96 13.06 -9.91
C GLY A 422 5.87 12.00 -9.30
N LYS A 423 6.68 12.31 -8.28
CA LYS A 423 7.55 11.32 -7.64
C LYS A 423 6.73 10.22 -6.95
N ILE A 424 7.28 9.02 -6.96
CA ILE A 424 6.64 7.83 -6.40
C ILE A 424 7.13 7.64 -4.97
N VAL A 425 6.23 7.51 -4.01
CA VAL A 425 6.55 7.13 -2.64
C VAL A 425 5.94 5.77 -2.35
N ALA A 426 6.78 4.85 -1.88
CA ALA A 426 6.35 3.57 -1.32
C ALA A 426 6.60 3.58 0.19
N ALA A 427 5.68 3.03 0.95
CA ALA A 427 5.79 2.90 2.39
C ALA A 427 5.44 1.48 2.84
N GLY A 428 5.99 1.05 3.96
CA GLY A 428 5.79 -0.27 4.52
C GLY A 428 6.65 -0.46 5.77
N TRP A 429 7.33 -1.59 5.86
CA TRP A 429 8.14 -1.93 7.03
C TRP A 429 9.49 -2.55 6.63
N VAL A 430 10.44 -2.52 7.58
CA VAL A 430 11.78 -3.12 7.45
C VAL A 430 12.22 -3.75 8.76
N GLY A 431 12.90 -4.87 8.68
CA GLY A 431 13.54 -5.54 9.82
C GLY A 431 12.55 -6.20 10.76
N GLU A 432 12.99 -6.32 12.03
CA GLU A 432 12.11 -6.84 13.09
C GLU A 432 11.00 -5.86 13.48
N ALA A 433 10.83 -4.80 12.65
CA ALA A 433 9.72 -3.86 12.56
C ALA A 433 10.08 -2.39 12.83
N ASP A 434 10.38 -1.69 11.75
CA ASP A 434 10.38 -0.22 11.69
C ASP A 434 9.52 0.22 10.50
N PHE A 435 8.80 1.33 10.60
CA PHE A 435 8.20 1.96 9.42
C PHE A 435 9.27 2.31 8.41
N ALA A 436 9.06 2.00 7.16
CA ALA A 436 9.99 2.27 6.07
C ALA A 436 9.31 3.04 4.93
N LEU A 437 10.03 4.02 4.36
CA LEU A 437 9.60 4.73 3.16
C LEU A 437 10.76 4.81 2.17
N ALA A 438 10.43 4.73 0.89
CA ALA A 438 11.35 5.01 -0.21
C ALA A 438 10.68 5.93 -1.23
N ARG A 439 11.44 6.90 -1.77
CA ARG A 439 10.95 7.77 -2.85
C ARG A 439 11.78 7.57 -4.11
N TYR A 440 11.09 7.52 -5.23
CA TYR A 440 11.67 7.25 -6.53
C TYR A 440 11.38 8.38 -7.53
N GLU A 441 12.35 8.64 -8.40
CA GLU A 441 12.16 9.48 -9.55
C GLU A 441 11.18 8.81 -10.54
N ASN A 442 10.29 9.58 -11.11
CA ASN A 442 9.27 9.07 -12.02
C ASN A 442 9.63 9.32 -13.49
N GLU A 443 9.96 10.55 -13.82
CA GLU A 443 10.43 10.96 -15.16
C GLU A 443 11.44 12.10 -15.03
N LEU A 444 12.32 12.23 -16.05
CA LEU A 444 13.26 13.35 -16.20
C LEU A 444 12.55 14.60 -16.71
#